data_c2c44d0a151b4b8d680dbf972e9bcf7d
#
_entry.id   c2c44d0a151b4b8d680dbf972e9bcf7d
#
_cell.length_a   1.000
_cell.length_b   1.000
_cell.length_c   1.000
_cell.angle_alpha   90.00
_cell.angle_beta   90.00
_cell.angle_gamma   90.00
#
_symmetry.space_group_name_H-M   'P 1'
#
loop_
_entity.id
_entity.type
_entity.pdbx_description
1 polymer ?
#
loop_
_entity_poly.entity_id
_entity_poly.type
_entity_poly.pdbx_seq_one_letter_code
_entity_poly.pdbx_strand_id
1 'polypeptide(L)'
;MKGDPEILQSLNGCLKDQLTAINQLFLHARMARNWGLGGFNDYEYGRSIKAMKMADRLIERVLFLDGLPNLQDLGKLLIGENVPEMLGGDLQMLTDMRARLQDTIRQCEDTRDFISRDELSEILEETEEHIDWVESQQWLITNAGLENYLQSQMEV
;
A
#
# COMPACT_ATOMS: atom_id res chain seq x y z
N MET A 1 26.12 -8.91 2.03
CA MET A 1 26.39 -8.45 3.42
C MET A 1 25.33 -9.06 4.34
N LYS A 2 25.78 -9.65 5.42
CA LYS A 2 24.87 -10.38 6.30
C LYS A 2 24.03 -9.44 7.17
N GLY A 3 22.72 -9.52 7.04
CA GLY A 3 21.81 -8.68 7.82
C GLY A 3 21.40 -9.30 9.14
N ASP A 4 20.85 -8.47 10.03
CA ASP A 4 20.26 -8.92 11.30
C ASP A 4 19.01 -9.74 11.00
N PRO A 5 18.87 -10.97 11.57
CA PRO A 5 17.72 -11.82 11.30
C PRO A 5 16.37 -11.17 11.65
N GLU A 6 16.31 -10.36 12.70
CA GLU A 6 15.07 -9.69 13.09
C GLU A 6 14.71 -8.59 12.11
N ILE A 7 15.71 -7.87 11.58
CA ILE A 7 15.48 -6.86 10.53
C ILE A 7 14.97 -7.53 9.26
N LEU A 8 15.57 -8.66 8.87
CA LEU A 8 15.13 -9.41 7.69
C LEU A 8 13.68 -9.88 7.84
N GLN A 9 13.31 -10.34 9.02
CA GLN A 9 11.92 -10.74 9.28
C GLN A 9 10.97 -9.55 9.16
N SER A 10 11.35 -8.41 9.70
CA SER A 10 10.52 -7.20 9.64
C SER A 10 10.42 -6.64 8.23
N LEU A 11 11.51 -6.67 7.45
CA LEU A 11 11.49 -6.27 6.05
C LEU A 11 10.56 -7.17 5.23
N ASN A 12 10.59 -8.48 5.49
CA ASN A 12 9.66 -9.42 4.84
C ASN A 12 8.21 -9.15 5.26
N GLY A 13 7.97 -8.67 6.48
CA GLY A 13 6.65 -8.22 6.90
C GLY A 13 6.17 -7.02 6.10
N CYS A 14 7.03 -6.04 5.87
CA CYS A 14 6.72 -4.89 5.03
C CYS A 14 6.50 -5.32 3.57
N LEU A 15 7.28 -6.28 3.08
CA LEU A 15 7.10 -6.85 1.73
C LEU A 15 5.75 -7.52 1.60
N LYS A 16 5.34 -8.33 2.59
CA LYS A 16 4.01 -8.95 2.63
C LYS A 16 2.91 -7.90 2.46
N ASP A 17 3.03 -6.79 3.15
CA ASP A 17 2.04 -5.70 3.06
C ASP A 17 1.97 -5.13 1.65
N GLN A 18 3.11 -4.89 1.00
CA GLN A 18 3.12 -4.37 -0.37
C GLN A 18 2.54 -5.37 -1.37
N LEU A 19 2.86 -6.66 -1.23
CA LEU A 19 2.30 -7.71 -2.09
C LEU A 19 0.79 -7.82 -1.92
N THR A 20 0.30 -7.70 -0.70
CA THR A 20 -1.13 -7.67 -0.41
C THR A 20 -1.79 -6.46 -1.06
N ALA A 21 -1.15 -5.28 -0.94
CA ALA A 21 -1.65 -4.05 -1.53
C ALA A 21 -1.74 -4.14 -3.06
N ILE A 22 -0.74 -4.75 -3.72
CA ILE A 22 -0.79 -4.94 -5.17
C ILE A 22 -2.10 -5.63 -5.57
N ASN A 23 -2.43 -6.73 -4.90
CA ASN A 23 -3.60 -7.53 -5.23
C ASN A 23 -4.90 -6.79 -4.91
N GLN A 24 -5.00 -6.19 -3.72
CA GLN A 24 -6.22 -5.49 -3.31
C GLN A 24 -6.52 -4.30 -4.23
N LEU A 25 -5.52 -3.47 -4.47
CA LEU A 25 -5.71 -2.26 -5.28
C LEU A 25 -5.96 -2.60 -6.74
N PHE A 26 -5.32 -3.64 -7.25
CA PHE A 26 -5.55 -4.10 -8.62
C PHE A 26 -6.99 -4.58 -8.80
N LEU A 27 -7.50 -5.39 -7.88
CA LEU A 27 -8.88 -5.87 -7.96
C LEU A 27 -9.88 -4.72 -7.83
N HIS A 28 -9.69 -3.83 -6.85
CA HIS A 28 -10.55 -2.64 -6.71
C HIS A 28 -10.55 -1.81 -8.00
N ALA A 29 -9.39 -1.63 -8.62
CA ALA A 29 -9.28 -0.89 -9.87
C ALA A 29 -10.16 -1.53 -10.97
N ARG A 30 -10.03 -2.83 -11.16
CA ARG A 30 -10.75 -3.52 -12.23
C ARG A 30 -12.25 -3.61 -11.97
N MET A 31 -12.66 -3.75 -10.71
CA MET A 31 -14.08 -3.68 -10.34
C MET A 31 -14.66 -2.30 -10.69
N ALA A 32 -13.94 -1.24 -10.32
CA ALA A 32 -14.37 0.13 -10.63
C ALA A 32 -14.44 0.36 -12.14
N ARG A 33 -13.48 -0.12 -12.91
CA ARG A 33 -13.49 -0.02 -14.36
C ARG A 33 -14.70 -0.73 -14.95
N ASN A 34 -15.05 -1.90 -14.40
CA ASN A 34 -16.22 -2.65 -14.85
C ASN A 34 -17.53 -1.89 -14.61
N TRP A 35 -17.54 -1.01 -13.60
CA TRP A 35 -18.71 -0.15 -13.31
C TRP A 35 -18.70 1.16 -14.10
N GLY A 36 -17.71 1.39 -14.94
CA GLY A 36 -17.58 2.63 -15.69
C GLY A 36 -16.90 3.76 -14.95
N LEU A 37 -16.25 3.46 -13.84
CA LEU A 37 -15.56 4.46 -13.00
C LEU A 37 -14.08 4.54 -13.38
N GLY A 38 -13.79 5.02 -14.60
CA GLY A 38 -12.44 5.05 -15.15
C GLY A 38 -11.45 5.86 -14.34
N GLY A 39 -11.88 6.99 -13.78
CA GLY A 39 -11.00 7.83 -12.94
C GLY A 39 -10.56 7.11 -11.68
N PHE A 40 -11.49 6.46 -10.99
CA PHE A 40 -11.18 5.68 -9.80
C PHE A 40 -10.28 4.49 -10.15
N ASN A 41 -10.57 3.78 -11.25
CA ASN A 41 -9.72 2.70 -11.75
C ASN A 41 -8.28 3.19 -11.96
N ASP A 42 -8.12 4.32 -12.63
CA ASP A 42 -6.77 4.81 -12.99
C ASP A 42 -5.93 5.09 -11.75
N TYR A 43 -6.54 5.69 -10.73
CA TYR A 43 -5.82 5.96 -9.48
C TYR A 43 -5.47 4.67 -8.74
N GLU A 44 -6.45 3.80 -8.53
CA GLU A 44 -6.22 2.52 -7.82
C GLU A 44 -5.19 1.66 -8.56
N TYR A 45 -5.28 1.60 -9.88
CA TYR A 45 -4.30 0.86 -10.68
C TYR A 45 -2.90 1.45 -10.53
N GLY A 46 -2.81 2.78 -10.60
CA GLY A 46 -1.53 3.48 -10.41
C GLY A 46 -0.91 3.18 -9.05
N ARG A 47 -1.74 3.10 -7.99
CA ARG A 47 -1.24 2.75 -6.66
C ARG A 47 -0.83 1.29 -6.56
N SER A 48 -1.50 0.38 -7.29
CA SER A 48 -1.08 -1.02 -7.36
C SER A 48 0.30 -1.14 -7.99
N ILE A 49 0.55 -0.41 -9.08
CA ILE A 49 1.87 -0.38 -9.73
C ILE A 49 2.92 0.22 -8.79
N LYS A 50 2.57 1.26 -8.05
CA LYS A 50 3.48 1.87 -7.07
C LYS A 50 3.86 0.90 -5.97
N ALA A 51 2.88 0.13 -5.48
CA ALA A 51 3.14 -0.92 -4.48
C ALA A 51 4.10 -1.98 -5.03
N MET A 52 4.00 -2.34 -6.31
CA MET A 52 4.93 -3.27 -6.95
C MET A 52 6.35 -2.70 -6.96
N LYS A 53 6.51 -1.41 -7.25
CA LYS A 53 7.83 -0.76 -7.22
C LYS A 53 8.41 -0.71 -5.82
N MET A 54 7.58 -0.49 -4.81
CA MET A 54 8.01 -0.50 -3.42
C MET A 54 8.39 -1.91 -2.98
N ALA A 55 7.64 -2.92 -3.42
CA ALA A 55 7.98 -4.33 -3.17
C ALA A 55 9.34 -4.66 -3.78
N ASP A 56 9.61 -4.20 -5.01
CA ASP A 56 10.90 -4.40 -5.68
C ASP A 56 12.06 -3.86 -4.85
N ARG A 57 11.91 -2.66 -4.29
CA ARG A 57 12.95 -2.05 -3.43
C ARG A 57 13.19 -2.88 -2.17
N LEU A 58 12.14 -3.40 -1.56
CA LEU A 58 12.26 -4.25 -0.37
C LEU A 58 12.94 -5.58 -0.72
N ILE A 59 12.59 -6.17 -1.86
CA ILE A 59 13.24 -7.41 -2.34
C ILE A 59 14.73 -7.17 -2.52
N GLU A 60 15.13 -6.10 -3.19
CA GLU A 60 16.53 -5.77 -3.40
C GLU A 60 17.28 -5.60 -2.07
N ARG A 61 16.66 -4.93 -1.11
CA ARG A 61 17.29 -4.71 0.20
C ARG A 61 17.48 -6.02 0.96
N VAL A 62 16.46 -6.89 0.97
CA VAL A 62 16.53 -8.20 1.61
C VAL A 62 17.64 -9.04 0.97
N LEU A 63 17.72 -9.06 -0.36
CA LEU A 63 18.77 -9.79 -1.07
C LEU A 63 20.16 -9.24 -0.77
N PHE A 64 20.31 -7.92 -0.71
CA PHE A 64 21.58 -7.29 -0.35
C PHE A 64 22.04 -7.71 1.04
N LEU A 65 21.10 -7.91 1.97
CA LEU A 65 21.39 -8.33 3.34
C LEU A 65 21.48 -9.86 3.48
N ASP A 66 21.64 -10.57 2.37
CA ASP A 66 21.75 -12.04 2.30
C ASP A 66 20.53 -12.76 2.88
N GLY A 67 19.37 -12.11 2.82
CA GLY A 67 18.09 -12.72 3.20
C GLY A 67 17.38 -13.33 2.01
N LEU A 68 16.29 -14.05 2.31
CA LEU A 68 15.42 -14.61 1.28
C LEU A 68 14.09 -13.84 1.28
N PRO A 69 13.78 -13.10 0.20
CA PRO A 69 12.48 -12.42 0.11
C PRO A 69 11.34 -13.44 0.09
N ASN A 70 10.32 -13.20 0.91
CA ASN A 70 9.16 -14.07 0.99
C ASN A 70 8.02 -13.51 0.14
N LEU A 71 7.80 -14.11 -1.03
CA LEU A 71 6.73 -13.72 -1.95
C LEU A 71 5.48 -14.60 -1.83
N GLN A 72 5.50 -15.61 -0.96
CA GLN A 72 4.37 -16.53 -0.78
C GLN A 72 3.42 -16.11 0.32
N ASP A 73 3.90 -15.30 1.28
CA ASP A 73 3.09 -14.88 2.41
C ASP A 73 2.31 -13.63 2.03
N LEU A 74 0.98 -13.78 1.93
CA LEU A 74 0.07 -12.69 1.60
C LEU A 74 -0.91 -12.49 2.74
N GLY A 75 -1.26 -11.23 2.99
CA GLY A 75 -2.29 -10.89 3.96
C GLY A 75 -3.68 -11.06 3.39
N LYS A 76 -4.67 -10.94 4.27
CA LYS A 76 -6.07 -10.97 3.88
C LYS A 76 -6.43 -9.72 3.08
N LEU A 77 -7.13 -9.92 1.97
CA LEU A 77 -7.63 -8.80 1.17
C LEU A 77 -8.92 -8.25 1.79
N LEU A 78 -9.04 -6.94 1.83
CA LEU A 78 -10.22 -6.24 2.31
C LEU A 78 -10.96 -5.67 1.09
N ILE A 79 -11.63 -6.54 0.35
CA ILE A 79 -12.29 -6.16 -0.90
C ILE A 79 -13.66 -5.56 -0.61
N GLY A 80 -13.91 -4.35 -1.15
CA GLY A 80 -15.21 -3.70 -1.04
C GLY A 80 -16.11 -4.08 -2.21
N GLU A 81 -17.42 -4.06 -1.95
CA GLU A 81 -18.43 -4.34 -2.99
C GLU A 81 -18.95 -3.07 -3.65
N ASN A 82 -18.56 -1.91 -3.14
CA ASN A 82 -18.89 -0.60 -3.69
C ASN A 82 -17.74 0.36 -3.35
N VAL A 83 -17.75 1.55 -3.90
CA VAL A 83 -16.65 2.50 -3.73
C VAL A 83 -16.43 2.91 -2.27
N PRO A 84 -17.45 3.26 -1.49
CA PRO A 84 -17.23 3.56 -0.06
C PRO A 84 -16.57 2.42 0.71
N GLU A 85 -16.97 1.17 0.45
CA GLU A 85 -16.37 0.00 1.09
C GLU A 85 -14.92 -0.20 0.63
N MET A 86 -14.64 0.02 -0.65
CA MET A 86 -13.27 -0.05 -1.17
C MET A 86 -12.36 0.95 -0.47
N LEU A 87 -12.82 2.18 -0.33
CA LEU A 87 -12.06 3.23 0.35
C LEU A 87 -11.82 2.87 1.82
N GLY A 88 -12.84 2.32 2.50
CA GLY A 88 -12.71 1.88 3.88
C GLY A 88 -11.72 0.74 4.04
N GLY A 89 -11.76 -0.24 3.15
CA GLY A 89 -10.83 -1.37 3.16
C GLY A 89 -9.40 -0.93 2.83
N ASP A 90 -9.24 -0.04 1.87
CA ASP A 90 -7.94 0.52 1.53
C ASP A 90 -7.36 1.33 2.70
N LEU A 91 -8.19 2.13 3.36
CA LEU A 91 -7.74 2.92 4.51
C LEU A 91 -7.28 2.02 5.65
N GLN A 92 -8.01 0.97 5.94
CA GLN A 92 -7.62 0.01 6.98
C GLN A 92 -6.30 -0.65 6.64
N MET A 93 -6.14 -1.13 5.41
CA MET A 93 -4.89 -1.72 4.93
C MET A 93 -3.73 -0.74 5.07
N LEU A 94 -3.91 0.49 4.61
CA LEU A 94 -2.86 1.51 4.64
C LEU A 94 -2.49 1.91 6.06
N THR A 95 -3.47 1.99 6.96
CA THR A 95 -3.23 2.31 8.37
C THR A 95 -2.38 1.23 9.04
N ASP A 96 -2.69 -0.04 8.77
CA ASP A 96 -1.91 -1.15 9.30
C ASP A 96 -0.50 -1.17 8.71
N MET A 97 -0.37 -0.91 7.41
CA MET A 97 0.94 -0.81 6.75
C MET A 97 1.79 0.31 7.35
N ARG A 98 1.17 1.46 7.59
CA ARG A 98 1.85 2.61 8.19
C ARG A 98 2.43 2.26 9.56
N ALA A 99 1.64 1.59 10.39
CA ALA A 99 2.10 1.18 11.71
C ALA A 99 3.29 0.23 11.63
N ARG A 100 3.24 -0.76 10.74
CA ARG A 100 4.37 -1.70 10.54
C ARG A 100 5.61 -0.99 10.03
N LEU A 101 5.45 -0.05 9.11
CA LEU A 101 6.58 0.74 8.60
C LEU A 101 7.24 1.54 9.72
N GLN A 102 6.44 2.20 10.56
CA GLN A 102 6.96 2.97 11.69
C GLN A 102 7.72 2.09 12.67
N ASP A 103 7.18 0.92 13.00
CA ASP A 103 7.83 -0.01 13.92
C ASP A 103 9.14 -0.54 13.33
N THR A 104 9.15 -0.86 12.04
CA THR A 104 10.35 -1.37 11.38
C THR A 104 11.42 -0.29 11.24
N ILE A 105 11.03 0.95 10.97
CA ILE A 105 11.95 2.09 10.94
C ILE A 105 12.66 2.25 12.29
N ARG A 106 11.90 2.20 13.38
CA ARG A 106 12.47 2.28 14.72
C ARG A 106 13.46 1.14 14.97
N GLN A 107 13.09 -0.06 14.57
CA GLN A 107 13.97 -1.23 14.72
C GLN A 107 15.27 -1.05 13.93
N CYS A 108 15.18 -0.50 12.72
CA CYS A 108 16.36 -0.19 11.91
C CYS A 108 17.26 0.84 12.59
N GLU A 109 16.67 1.88 13.18
CA GLU A 109 17.42 2.90 13.91
C GLU A 109 18.14 2.28 15.10
N ASP A 110 17.49 1.42 15.86
CA ASP A 110 18.06 0.76 17.04
C ASP A 110 19.24 -0.15 16.67
N THR A 111 19.20 -0.76 15.49
CA THR A 111 20.29 -1.63 15.00
C THR A 111 21.26 -0.92 14.07
N ARG A 112 21.09 0.38 13.88
CA ARG A 112 21.92 1.24 13.02
C ARG A 112 21.90 0.85 11.55
N ASP A 113 20.81 0.27 11.10
CA ASP A 113 20.59 0.01 9.67
C ASP A 113 19.91 1.24 9.06
N PHE A 114 20.69 2.28 8.85
CA PHE A 114 20.17 3.57 8.37
C PHE A 114 19.77 3.53 6.90
N ILE A 115 20.31 2.61 6.11
CA ILE A 115 19.96 2.48 4.70
C ILE A 115 18.56 1.85 4.56
N SER A 116 18.30 0.76 5.31
CA SER A 116 16.94 0.20 5.34
C SER A 116 15.94 1.22 5.89
N ARG A 117 16.32 1.97 6.93
CA ARG A 117 15.47 3.04 7.45
C ARG A 117 15.09 4.05 6.37
N ASP A 118 16.06 4.48 5.56
CA ASP A 118 15.79 5.47 4.51
C ASP A 118 14.86 4.91 3.43
N GLU A 119 15.05 3.66 3.03
CA GLU A 119 14.14 2.98 2.11
C GLU A 119 12.71 2.92 2.66
N LEU A 120 12.58 2.52 3.92
CA LEU A 120 11.29 2.41 4.57
C LEU A 120 10.63 3.78 4.78
N SER A 121 11.44 4.82 5.02
CA SER A 121 10.92 6.19 5.18
C SER A 121 10.27 6.69 3.89
N GLU A 122 10.86 6.38 2.75
CA GLU A 122 10.27 6.76 1.46
C GLU A 122 8.97 5.98 1.19
N ILE A 123 8.93 4.70 1.57
CA ILE A 123 7.71 3.90 1.46
C ILE A 123 6.62 4.44 2.40
N LEU A 124 7.00 4.85 3.60
CA LEU A 124 6.08 5.45 4.57
C LEU A 124 5.48 6.74 4.02
N GLU A 125 6.31 7.59 3.40
CA GLU A 125 5.86 8.83 2.80
C GLU A 125 4.82 8.57 1.71
N GLU A 126 5.06 7.60 0.83
CA GLU A 126 4.11 7.18 -0.19
C GLU A 126 2.81 6.63 0.42
N THR A 127 2.93 5.89 1.51
CA THR A 127 1.77 5.33 2.22
C THR A 127 0.91 6.45 2.80
N GLU A 128 1.53 7.45 3.41
CA GLU A 128 0.81 8.60 3.98
C GLU A 128 0.15 9.44 2.90
N GLU A 129 0.81 9.62 1.75
CA GLU A 129 0.21 10.29 0.61
C GLU A 129 -1.05 9.56 0.11
N HIS A 130 -0.99 8.23 0.08
CA HIS A 130 -2.14 7.42 -0.31
C HIS A 130 -3.28 7.52 0.72
N ILE A 131 -2.95 7.50 2.01
CA ILE A 131 -3.94 7.72 3.09
C ILE A 131 -4.64 9.06 2.89
N ASP A 132 -3.87 10.10 2.64
CA ASP A 132 -4.42 11.45 2.43
C ASP A 132 -5.40 11.47 1.26
N TRP A 133 -5.05 10.81 0.16
CA TRP A 133 -5.96 10.72 -0.98
C TRP A 133 -7.25 9.98 -0.63
N VAL A 134 -7.16 8.85 0.06
CA VAL A 134 -8.35 8.07 0.46
C VAL A 134 -9.25 8.93 1.34
N GLU A 135 -8.68 9.60 2.33
CA GLU A 135 -9.46 10.45 3.23
C GLU A 135 -10.11 11.62 2.48
N SER A 136 -9.44 12.17 1.48
CA SER A 136 -10.01 13.21 0.63
C SER A 136 -11.21 12.69 -0.17
N GLN A 137 -11.14 11.46 -0.68
CA GLN A 137 -12.27 10.86 -1.39
C GLN A 137 -13.45 10.64 -0.45
N GLN A 138 -13.19 10.17 0.76
CA GLN A 138 -14.23 9.98 1.78
C GLN A 138 -14.87 11.33 2.14
N TRP A 139 -14.10 12.38 2.26
CA TRP A 139 -14.60 13.72 2.52
C TRP A 139 -15.52 14.19 1.39
N LEU A 140 -15.10 13.98 0.13
CA LEU A 140 -15.91 14.35 -1.04
C LEU A 140 -17.24 13.60 -1.07
N ILE A 141 -17.23 12.31 -0.77
CA ILE A 141 -18.46 11.51 -0.74
C ILE A 141 -19.42 12.06 0.33
N THR A 142 -18.90 12.40 1.50
CA THR A 142 -19.72 12.94 2.60
C THR A 142 -20.27 14.31 2.24
N ASN A 143 -19.48 15.18 1.62
CA ASN A 143 -19.86 16.58 1.42
C ASN A 143 -20.51 16.89 0.08
N ALA A 144 -20.19 16.15 -0.97
CA ALA A 144 -20.78 16.33 -2.29
C ALA A 144 -21.90 15.33 -2.60
N GLY A 145 -21.96 14.24 -1.83
CA GLY A 145 -22.88 13.13 -2.04
C GLY A 145 -22.27 12.06 -2.93
N LEU A 146 -22.65 10.81 -2.67
CA LEU A 146 -22.10 9.66 -3.37
C LEU A 146 -22.36 9.73 -4.88
N GLU A 147 -23.58 10.09 -5.29
CA GLU A 147 -23.92 10.15 -6.72
C GLU A 147 -23.05 11.15 -7.47
N ASN A 148 -22.86 12.34 -6.90
CA ASN A 148 -21.99 13.37 -7.50
C ASN A 148 -20.54 12.90 -7.56
N TYR A 149 -20.09 12.25 -6.49
CA TYR A 149 -18.72 11.73 -6.46
C TYR A 149 -18.52 10.68 -7.56
N LEU A 150 -19.44 9.70 -7.66
CA LEU A 150 -19.34 8.65 -8.67
C LEU A 150 -19.37 9.24 -10.08
N GLN A 151 -20.19 10.25 -10.31
CA GLN A 151 -20.24 10.92 -11.60
C GLN A 151 -18.90 11.55 -11.95
N SER A 152 -18.20 12.12 -10.97
CA SER A 152 -16.89 12.72 -11.20
C SER A 152 -15.83 11.68 -11.57
N GLN A 153 -16.07 10.42 -11.27
CA GLN A 153 -15.15 9.29 -11.55
C GLN A 153 -15.49 8.58 -12.86
N MET A 154 -16.61 8.89 -13.45
CA MET A 154 -17.03 8.34 -14.76
C MET A 154 -16.20 8.95 -15.87
N GLU A 155 -14.96 8.57 -15.95
CA GLU A 155 -14.05 9.18 -16.82
C GLU A 155 -13.92 8.52 -18.12
N VAL A 156 -13.62 9.24 -18.95
CA VAL A 156 -13.45 8.90 -20.30
C VAL A 156 -12.07 8.41 -20.65
#